data_306fad8011757a79915d95f7b75f5fd9
#
_entry.id   306fad8011757a79915d95f7b75f5fd9
#
_cell.length_a   1.000
_cell.length_b   1.000
_cell.length_c   1.000
_cell.angle_alpha   90.00
_cell.angle_beta   90.00
_cell.angle_gamma   90.00
#
_symmetry.space_group_name_H-M   'P 1'
#
loop_
_entity.id
_entity.type
_entity.pdbx_description
1 polymer ?
#
loop_
_entity_poly.entity_id
_entity_poly.type
_entity_poly.pdbx_seq_one_letter_code
_entity_poly.pdbx_strand_id
1 'polypeptide(L)'
;MVAHPHPLFGGTLDNKVVQTIARAFVSQSIVVLRPNFRGVEKSTGAHDHGMGEVDDLWAAWKWLIEKFPGVRGKRWMGGFSFGAVMATHIAQQWSTHSIAAGQPGLDRVILVGLGIAPDRRPAADLGPTARLIHGELDEVVALKTVLDWAAPQRHPILVMPAAGHFFHGQLPFLKDCILRCLHD
;
A
#
# COMPACT_ATOMS: atom_id res chain seq x y z
N MET A 1 0.31 -1.71 -8.40
CA MET A 1 0.92 -0.40 -8.07
C MET A 1 1.40 -0.43 -6.61
N VAL A 2 2.44 0.36 -6.24
CA VAL A 2 2.94 0.42 -4.86
C VAL A 2 3.17 1.88 -4.45
N ALA A 3 2.54 2.31 -3.33
CA ALA A 3 2.59 3.67 -2.81
C ALA A 3 3.66 3.82 -1.70
N HIS A 4 4.40 4.93 -1.73
CA HIS A 4 5.51 5.20 -0.83
C HIS A 4 5.09 5.85 0.51
N PRO A 5 5.97 5.85 1.55
CA PRO A 5 5.66 6.44 2.84
C PRO A 5 5.56 7.97 2.75
N HIS A 6 5.37 8.61 3.91
CA HIS A 6 4.96 10.01 4.01
C HIS A 6 5.92 10.97 3.28
N PRO A 7 5.40 11.80 2.34
CA PRO A 7 6.19 12.75 1.56
C PRO A 7 7.07 13.68 2.39
N LEU A 8 6.51 14.29 3.44
CA LEU A 8 7.20 15.27 4.27
C LEU A 8 8.28 14.66 5.19
N PHE A 9 8.35 13.32 5.29
CA PHE A 9 9.37 12.61 6.07
C PHE A 9 10.37 11.86 5.16
N GLY A 10 10.61 12.38 3.97
CA GLY A 10 11.58 11.82 3.04
C GLY A 10 11.08 10.56 2.31
N GLY A 11 9.78 10.31 2.31
CA GLY A 11 9.19 9.23 1.54
C GLY A 11 9.31 9.45 0.04
N THR A 12 9.82 8.44 -0.67
CA THR A 12 9.93 8.43 -2.14
C THR A 12 9.67 7.02 -2.68
N LEU A 13 9.49 6.92 -4.00
CA LEU A 13 9.37 5.63 -4.70
C LEU A 13 10.59 4.70 -4.48
N ASP A 14 11.74 5.26 -4.09
CA ASP A 14 12.98 4.52 -3.85
C ASP A 14 13.15 3.99 -2.42
N ASN A 15 12.17 4.22 -1.55
CA ASN A 15 12.16 3.63 -0.21
C ASN A 15 12.34 2.11 -0.29
N LYS A 16 13.21 1.55 0.57
CA LYS A 16 13.59 0.14 0.51
C LYS A 16 12.42 -0.83 0.74
N VAL A 17 11.47 -0.47 1.60
CA VAL A 17 10.24 -1.27 1.82
C VAL A 17 9.37 -1.26 0.58
N VAL A 18 9.17 -0.09 -0.03
CA VAL A 18 8.43 0.07 -1.30
C VAL A 18 9.05 -0.78 -2.42
N GLN A 19 10.38 -0.73 -2.55
CA GLN A 19 11.10 -1.57 -3.50
C GLN A 19 10.92 -3.07 -3.20
N THR A 20 10.88 -3.46 -1.92
CA THR A 20 10.68 -4.85 -1.51
C THR A 20 9.28 -5.35 -1.91
N ILE A 21 8.24 -4.56 -1.66
CA ILE A 21 6.87 -4.87 -2.11
C ILE A 21 6.84 -5.00 -3.65
N ALA A 22 7.42 -4.03 -4.35
CA ALA A 22 7.46 -4.04 -5.81
C ALA A 22 8.18 -5.26 -6.37
N ARG A 23 9.34 -5.65 -5.79
CA ARG A 23 10.08 -6.85 -6.18
C ARG A 23 9.30 -8.14 -5.92
N ALA A 24 8.52 -8.21 -4.84
CA ALA A 24 7.63 -9.34 -4.59
C ALA A 24 6.57 -9.44 -5.71
N PHE A 25 5.92 -8.34 -6.09
CA PHE A 25 4.94 -8.32 -7.18
C PHE A 25 5.57 -8.68 -8.55
N VAL A 26 6.72 -8.10 -8.88
CA VAL A 26 7.45 -8.40 -10.12
C VAL A 26 7.81 -9.88 -10.21
N SER A 27 8.21 -10.53 -9.10
CA SER A 27 8.51 -11.96 -9.09
C SER A 27 7.31 -12.86 -9.37
N GLN A 28 6.10 -12.30 -9.35
CA GLN A 28 4.84 -12.95 -9.73
C GLN A 28 4.38 -12.53 -11.14
N SER A 29 5.28 -12.02 -11.97
CA SER A 29 5.02 -11.55 -13.35
C SER A 29 4.00 -10.41 -13.43
N ILE A 30 3.91 -9.58 -12.37
CA ILE A 30 3.05 -8.39 -12.34
C ILE A 30 3.84 -7.17 -12.81
N VAL A 31 3.28 -6.40 -13.74
CA VAL A 31 3.80 -5.06 -14.08
C VAL A 31 3.57 -4.12 -12.90
N VAL A 32 4.62 -3.47 -12.41
CA VAL A 32 4.55 -2.65 -11.20
C VAL A 32 4.91 -1.20 -11.48
N LEU A 33 4.03 -0.29 -11.11
CA LEU A 33 4.28 1.15 -11.07
C LEU A 33 4.48 1.60 -9.61
N ARG A 34 5.53 2.40 -9.37
CA ARG A 34 5.79 3.10 -8.12
C ARG A 34 5.79 4.60 -8.42
N PRO A 35 4.67 5.31 -8.26
CA PRO A 35 4.64 6.76 -8.46
C PRO A 35 5.26 7.48 -7.27
N ASN A 36 5.84 8.67 -7.50
CA ASN A 36 6.04 9.65 -6.44
C ASN A 36 4.77 10.49 -6.30
N PHE A 37 4.34 10.71 -5.06
CA PHE A 37 3.26 11.64 -4.76
C PHE A 37 3.63 13.08 -5.14
N ARG A 38 2.62 13.94 -5.21
CA ARG A 38 2.77 15.37 -5.44
C ARG A 38 3.81 15.99 -4.51
N GLY A 39 4.62 16.91 -5.05
CA GLY A 39 5.67 17.59 -4.31
C GLY A 39 6.92 16.75 -3.99
N VAL A 40 6.99 15.48 -4.45
CA VAL A 40 8.14 14.61 -4.21
C VAL A 40 9.03 14.55 -5.45
N GLU A 41 10.31 14.87 -5.29
CA GLU A 41 11.33 14.89 -6.36
C GLU A 41 10.88 15.69 -7.59
N LYS A 42 10.57 14.99 -8.71
CA LYS A 42 10.13 15.61 -9.97
C LYS A 42 8.62 15.77 -10.08
N SER A 43 7.84 15.27 -9.13
CA SER A 43 6.39 15.44 -9.10
C SER A 43 6.04 16.86 -8.68
N THR A 44 5.22 17.53 -9.46
CA THR A 44 4.73 18.89 -9.18
C THR A 44 3.71 18.93 -8.05
N GLY A 45 3.34 20.10 -7.59
CA GLY A 45 2.35 20.31 -6.52
C GLY A 45 2.97 20.29 -5.12
N ALA A 46 2.14 20.12 -4.11
CA ALA A 46 2.51 20.06 -2.71
C ALA A 46 1.68 19.00 -1.99
N HIS A 47 2.20 18.50 -0.86
CA HIS A 47 1.49 17.55 -0.01
C HIS A 47 0.12 18.10 0.42
N ASP A 48 -0.92 17.26 0.27
CA ASP A 48 -2.32 17.63 0.48
C ASP A 48 -3.02 16.71 1.51
N HIS A 49 -2.30 16.38 2.57
CA HIS A 49 -2.81 15.64 3.73
C HIS A 49 -3.55 14.33 3.40
N GLY A 50 -3.20 13.70 2.28
CA GLY A 50 -3.79 12.45 1.81
C GLY A 50 -5.01 12.62 0.90
N MET A 51 -5.49 13.84 0.68
CA MET A 51 -6.62 14.07 -0.24
C MET A 51 -6.14 13.96 -1.68
N GLY A 52 -5.26 14.85 -2.09
CA GLY A 52 -4.70 14.83 -3.42
C GLY A 52 -3.79 13.65 -3.72
N GLU A 53 -3.15 13.05 -2.69
CA GLU A 53 -2.33 11.85 -2.90
C GLU A 53 -3.16 10.64 -3.35
N VAL A 54 -4.43 10.54 -2.97
CA VAL A 54 -5.34 9.53 -3.52
C VAL A 54 -5.62 9.81 -5.00
N ASP A 55 -5.82 11.08 -5.39
CA ASP A 55 -6.00 11.44 -6.80
C ASP A 55 -4.75 11.14 -7.64
N ASP A 56 -3.55 11.35 -7.07
CA ASP A 56 -2.29 10.98 -7.72
C ASP A 56 -2.23 9.47 -8.02
N LEU A 57 -2.66 8.63 -7.08
CA LEU A 57 -2.71 7.19 -7.29
C LEU A 57 -3.74 6.79 -8.35
N TRP A 58 -4.90 7.45 -8.40
CA TRP A 58 -5.88 7.21 -9.47
C TRP A 58 -5.33 7.63 -10.83
N ALA A 59 -4.68 8.77 -10.94
CA ALA A 59 -4.03 9.21 -12.18
C ALA A 59 -2.95 8.21 -12.63
N ALA A 60 -2.14 7.74 -11.68
CA ALA A 60 -1.10 6.73 -11.95
C ALA A 60 -1.70 5.38 -12.40
N TRP A 61 -2.83 4.96 -11.81
CA TRP A 61 -3.56 3.75 -12.22
C TRP A 61 -4.14 3.87 -13.62
N LYS A 62 -4.77 4.98 -13.92
CA LYS A 62 -5.30 5.28 -15.27
C LYS A 62 -4.18 5.22 -16.31
N TRP A 63 -3.07 5.91 -16.05
CA TRP A 63 -1.90 5.87 -16.92
C TRP A 63 -1.37 4.45 -17.13
N LEU A 64 -1.28 3.64 -16.06
CA LEU A 64 -0.80 2.25 -16.14
C LEU A 64 -1.69 1.40 -17.06
N ILE A 65 -3.00 1.50 -16.93
CA ILE A 65 -3.97 0.76 -17.77
C ILE A 65 -3.86 1.20 -19.24
N GLU A 66 -3.77 2.51 -19.48
CA GLU A 66 -3.65 3.07 -20.83
C GLU A 66 -2.32 2.69 -21.48
N LYS A 67 -1.23 2.68 -20.71
CA LYS A 67 0.11 2.33 -21.22
C LYS A 67 0.26 0.86 -21.55
N PHE A 68 -0.45 -0.01 -20.87
CA PHE A 68 -0.36 -1.46 -21.00
C PHE A 68 -1.72 -2.11 -21.27
N PRO A 69 -2.41 -1.76 -22.37
CA PRO A 69 -3.79 -2.23 -22.62
C PRO A 69 -3.89 -3.74 -22.86
N GLY A 70 -2.79 -4.38 -23.22
CA GLY A 70 -2.72 -5.85 -23.43
C GLY A 70 -2.48 -6.64 -22.15
N VAL A 71 -2.12 -6.00 -21.05
CA VAL A 71 -1.91 -6.69 -19.77
C VAL A 71 -3.26 -7.01 -19.14
N ARG A 72 -3.57 -8.30 -19.12
CA ARG A 72 -4.77 -8.85 -18.48
C ARG A 72 -4.35 -9.74 -17.34
N GLY A 73 -5.05 -9.68 -16.21
CA GLY A 73 -4.75 -10.52 -15.07
C GLY A 73 -4.98 -9.80 -13.74
N LYS A 74 -4.24 -10.23 -12.74
CA LYS A 74 -4.41 -9.77 -11.36
C LYS A 74 -4.06 -8.29 -11.18
N ARG A 75 -4.89 -7.58 -10.41
CA ARG A 75 -4.71 -6.19 -10.03
C ARG A 75 -4.35 -6.11 -8.55
N TRP A 76 -3.13 -5.70 -8.27
CA TRP A 76 -2.62 -5.62 -6.91
C TRP A 76 -2.25 -4.18 -6.54
N MET A 77 -2.63 -3.79 -5.34
CA MET A 77 -2.24 -2.54 -4.71
C MET A 77 -1.37 -2.84 -3.50
N GLY A 78 -0.25 -2.16 -3.37
CA GLY A 78 0.61 -2.21 -2.20
C GLY A 78 0.89 -0.82 -1.65
N GLY A 79 1.20 -0.72 -0.37
CA GLY A 79 1.63 0.52 0.22
C GLY A 79 2.44 0.31 1.50
N PHE A 80 3.29 1.29 1.81
CA PHE A 80 4.05 1.33 3.04
C PHE A 80 3.72 2.60 3.83
N SER A 81 3.44 2.45 5.12
CA SER A 81 3.19 3.54 6.06
C SER A 81 2.05 4.46 5.56
N PHE A 82 2.29 5.74 5.32
CA PHE A 82 1.32 6.67 4.69
C PHE A 82 0.78 6.11 3.36
N GLY A 83 1.64 5.55 2.51
CA GLY A 83 1.22 4.93 1.26
C GLY A 83 0.29 3.73 1.47
N ALA A 84 0.41 3.01 2.60
CA ALA A 84 -0.53 1.95 2.95
C ALA A 84 -1.91 2.54 3.28
N VAL A 85 -1.98 3.69 3.98
CA VAL A 85 -3.26 4.40 4.22
C VAL A 85 -3.87 4.84 2.89
N MET A 86 -3.09 5.44 2.00
CA MET A 86 -3.58 5.84 0.66
C MET A 86 -4.09 4.63 -0.14
N ALA A 87 -3.41 3.48 -0.02
CA ALA A 87 -3.83 2.24 -0.66
C ALA A 87 -5.21 1.75 -0.16
N THR A 88 -5.56 1.99 1.12
CA THR A 88 -6.90 1.66 1.63
C THR A 88 -8.00 2.46 0.94
N HIS A 89 -7.76 3.76 0.71
CA HIS A 89 -8.72 4.62 0.00
C HIS A 89 -8.91 4.20 -1.46
N ILE A 90 -7.81 3.86 -2.15
CA ILE A 90 -7.90 3.32 -3.51
C ILE A 90 -8.72 2.02 -3.52
N ALA A 91 -8.47 1.11 -2.58
CA ALA A 91 -9.18 -0.18 -2.53
C ALA A 91 -10.68 0.00 -2.25
N GLN A 92 -11.05 0.89 -1.32
CA GLN A 92 -12.44 1.20 -1.01
C GLN A 92 -13.15 1.84 -2.21
N GLN A 93 -12.55 2.87 -2.81
CA GLN A 93 -13.13 3.54 -3.98
C GLN A 93 -13.19 2.60 -5.19
N TRP A 94 -12.19 1.73 -5.36
CA TRP A 94 -12.18 0.74 -6.43
C TRP A 94 -13.37 -0.22 -6.32
N SER A 95 -13.66 -0.72 -5.12
CA SER A 95 -14.80 -1.62 -4.91
C SER A 95 -16.12 -0.97 -5.31
N THR A 96 -16.28 0.33 -5.01
CA THR A 96 -17.47 1.10 -5.36
C THR A 96 -17.57 1.39 -6.86
N HIS A 97 -16.47 1.86 -7.48
CA HIS A 97 -16.47 2.24 -8.90
C HIS A 97 -16.47 1.02 -9.84
N SER A 98 -15.73 -0.05 -9.50
CA SER A 98 -15.62 -1.22 -10.35
C SER A 98 -16.93 -2.02 -10.39
N ILE A 99 -17.64 -2.13 -9.26
CA ILE A 99 -18.96 -2.77 -9.22
C ILE A 99 -19.94 -2.01 -10.12
N ALA A 100 -19.96 -0.67 -10.02
CA ALA A 100 -20.83 0.17 -10.84
C ALA A 100 -20.51 0.09 -12.36
N ALA A 101 -19.25 -0.13 -12.72
CA ALA A 101 -18.77 -0.19 -14.09
C ALA A 101 -18.65 -1.62 -14.67
N GLY A 102 -19.01 -2.66 -13.91
CA GLY A 102 -18.81 -4.06 -14.31
C GLY A 102 -17.34 -4.46 -14.50
N GLN A 103 -16.42 -3.73 -13.87
CA GLN A 103 -14.97 -3.96 -13.96
C GLN A 103 -14.49 -4.90 -12.85
N PRO A 104 -13.43 -5.72 -13.08
CA PRO A 104 -12.86 -6.53 -12.02
C PRO A 104 -12.29 -5.66 -10.89
N GLY A 105 -12.48 -6.08 -9.64
CA GLY A 105 -11.91 -5.45 -8.46
C GLY A 105 -10.39 -5.61 -8.34
N LEU A 106 -9.84 -5.16 -7.20
CA LEU A 106 -8.47 -5.49 -6.80
C LEU A 106 -8.44 -6.91 -6.25
N ASP A 107 -7.52 -7.73 -6.75
CA ASP A 107 -7.35 -9.12 -6.28
C ASP A 107 -6.62 -9.19 -4.94
N ARG A 108 -5.71 -8.24 -4.68
CA ARG A 108 -4.95 -8.13 -3.43
C ARG A 108 -4.60 -6.70 -3.09
N VAL A 109 -4.64 -6.41 -1.81
CA VAL A 109 -4.14 -5.16 -1.21
C VAL A 109 -3.15 -5.53 -0.12
N ILE A 110 -1.89 -5.16 -0.27
CA ILE A 110 -0.80 -5.46 0.67
C ILE A 110 -0.43 -4.19 1.43
N LEU A 111 -0.71 -4.18 2.72
CA LEU A 111 -0.48 -3.04 3.62
C LEU A 111 0.67 -3.35 4.56
N VAL A 112 1.79 -2.66 4.41
CA VAL A 112 2.98 -2.84 5.23
C VAL A 112 3.15 -1.63 6.15
N GLY A 113 3.25 -1.87 7.47
CA GLY A 113 3.42 -0.81 8.47
C GLY A 113 2.34 0.28 8.34
N LEU A 114 1.07 -0.10 8.37
CA LEU A 114 -0.06 0.81 8.11
C LEU A 114 0.00 2.08 8.96
N GLY A 115 0.19 3.24 8.32
CA GLY A 115 0.55 4.53 8.90
C GLY A 115 -0.59 5.28 9.60
N ILE A 116 -1.30 4.64 10.49
CA ILE A 116 -2.41 5.25 11.25
C ILE A 116 -1.86 6.25 12.27
N ALA A 117 -2.39 7.48 12.24
CA ALA A 117 -2.08 8.50 13.22
C ALA A 117 -3.34 9.39 13.48
N PRO A 118 -3.55 9.88 14.71
CA PRO A 118 -4.76 10.62 15.07
C PRO A 118 -4.95 11.95 14.32
N ASP A 119 -3.86 12.57 13.93
CA ASP A 119 -3.79 13.88 13.26
C ASP A 119 -3.78 13.77 11.71
N ARG A 120 -3.97 12.57 11.17
CA ARG A 120 -3.90 12.31 9.73
C ARG A 120 -5.19 11.74 9.20
N ARG A 121 -5.29 11.73 7.87
CA ARG A 121 -6.40 11.05 7.20
C ARG A 121 -6.49 9.61 7.68
N PRO A 122 -7.64 9.17 8.23
CA PRO A 122 -7.80 7.80 8.71
C PRO A 122 -7.70 6.80 7.55
N ALA A 123 -7.27 5.58 7.85
CA ALA A 123 -7.34 4.48 6.89
C ALA A 123 -8.81 4.10 6.63
N ALA A 124 -9.14 3.82 5.37
CA ALA A 124 -10.48 3.41 4.97
C ALA A 124 -10.74 1.94 5.31
N ASP A 125 -11.99 1.59 5.54
CA ASP A 125 -12.41 0.20 5.73
C ASP A 125 -12.21 -0.62 4.44
N LEU A 126 -11.83 -1.88 4.61
CA LEU A 126 -11.43 -2.77 3.52
C LEU A 126 -12.25 -4.06 3.49
N GLY A 127 -12.36 -4.61 2.27
CA GLY A 127 -12.88 -5.95 2.07
C GLY A 127 -11.81 -7.05 2.32
N PRO A 128 -12.16 -8.31 2.13
CA PRO A 128 -11.35 -9.48 2.49
C PRO A 128 -10.07 -9.66 1.65
N THR A 129 -9.87 -8.85 0.61
CA THR A 129 -8.67 -8.91 -0.24
C THR A 129 -7.43 -8.29 0.39
N ALA A 130 -7.59 -7.59 1.52
CA ALA A 130 -6.51 -6.93 2.23
C ALA A 130 -5.67 -7.93 3.06
N ARG A 131 -4.35 -7.70 3.06
CA ARG A 131 -3.37 -8.40 3.89
C ARG A 131 -2.48 -7.38 4.55
N LEU A 132 -2.38 -7.48 5.88
CA LEU A 132 -1.61 -6.56 6.71
C LEU A 132 -0.34 -7.24 7.18
N ILE A 133 0.79 -6.53 7.09
CA ILE A 133 2.08 -6.94 7.63
C ILE A 133 2.61 -5.82 8.51
N HIS A 134 2.97 -6.13 9.76
CA HIS A 134 3.42 -5.12 10.71
C HIS A 134 4.62 -5.62 11.51
N GLY A 135 5.52 -4.70 11.88
CA GLY A 135 6.63 -5.01 12.76
C GLY A 135 6.20 -5.08 14.23
N GLU A 136 6.65 -6.10 14.97
CA GLU A 136 6.33 -6.21 16.40
C GLU A 136 6.81 -4.99 17.20
N LEU A 137 8.02 -4.51 16.87
CA LEU A 137 8.70 -3.40 17.55
C LEU A 137 8.62 -2.10 16.75
N ASP A 138 7.52 -1.89 16.00
CA ASP A 138 7.31 -0.66 15.22
C ASP A 138 7.23 0.55 16.16
N GLU A 139 8.26 1.39 16.10
CA GLU A 139 8.45 2.58 16.93
C GLU A 139 7.74 3.83 16.37
N VAL A 140 7.22 3.76 15.14
CA VAL A 140 6.52 4.86 14.47
C VAL A 140 5.01 4.70 14.59
N VAL A 141 4.53 3.48 14.39
CA VAL A 141 3.10 3.13 14.52
C VAL A 141 2.99 1.89 15.40
N ALA A 142 2.58 2.07 16.63
CA ALA A 142 2.46 0.97 17.58
C ALA A 142 1.56 -0.14 17.03
N LEU A 143 1.99 -1.40 17.14
CA LEU A 143 1.22 -2.57 16.69
C LEU A 143 -0.21 -2.54 17.23
N LYS A 144 -0.40 -2.11 18.48
CA LYS A 144 -1.73 -1.97 19.10
C LYS A 144 -2.66 -1.08 18.28
N THR A 145 -2.19 0.03 17.74
CA THR A 145 -3.00 0.94 16.90
C THR A 145 -3.55 0.23 15.67
N VAL A 146 -2.71 -0.60 15.03
CA VAL A 146 -3.13 -1.36 13.84
C VAL A 146 -4.08 -2.51 14.22
N LEU A 147 -3.85 -3.17 15.35
CA LEU A 147 -4.77 -4.18 15.90
C LEU A 147 -6.15 -3.58 16.19
N ASP A 148 -6.22 -2.41 16.83
CA ASP A 148 -7.47 -1.73 17.15
C ASP A 148 -8.26 -1.34 15.88
N TRP A 149 -7.56 -0.92 14.83
CA TRP A 149 -8.18 -0.62 13.53
C TRP A 149 -8.67 -1.89 12.80
N ALA A 150 -7.89 -2.96 12.85
CA ALA A 150 -8.17 -4.20 12.12
C ALA A 150 -9.28 -5.06 12.78
N ALA A 151 -9.40 -5.01 14.11
CA ALA A 151 -10.28 -5.89 14.88
C ALA A 151 -11.78 -5.79 14.49
N PRO A 152 -12.39 -4.59 14.36
CA PRO A 152 -13.78 -4.45 13.95
C PRO A 152 -14.06 -5.05 12.55
N GLN A 153 -13.05 -4.99 11.68
CA GLN A 153 -13.11 -5.47 10.30
C GLN A 153 -12.70 -6.95 10.18
N ARG A 154 -12.23 -7.55 11.27
CA ARG A 154 -11.73 -8.94 11.33
C ARG A 154 -10.56 -9.21 10.36
N HIS A 155 -9.69 -8.20 10.13
CA HIS A 155 -8.49 -8.39 9.33
C HIS A 155 -7.38 -9.06 10.14
N PRO A 156 -6.86 -10.22 9.71
CA PRO A 156 -5.68 -10.80 10.31
C PRO A 156 -4.45 -9.94 9.99
N ILE A 157 -3.51 -9.87 10.94
CA ILE A 157 -2.24 -9.17 10.77
C ILE A 157 -1.12 -10.18 10.88
N LEU A 158 -0.24 -10.23 9.87
CA LEU A 158 1.02 -10.93 9.96
C LEU A 158 2.00 -10.05 10.72
N VAL A 159 2.33 -10.44 11.95
CA VAL A 159 3.30 -9.73 12.79
C VAL A 159 4.69 -10.31 12.54
N MET A 160 5.66 -9.45 12.19
CA MET A 160 7.06 -9.84 12.04
C MET A 160 7.82 -9.62 13.36
N PRO A 161 8.34 -10.71 13.98
CA PRO A 161 9.06 -10.62 15.25
C PRO A 161 10.29 -9.73 15.17
N ALA A 162 10.53 -8.93 16.21
CA ALA A 162 11.67 -8.03 16.36
C ALA A 162 11.86 -7.03 15.20
N ALA A 163 10.87 -6.82 14.34
CA ALA A 163 10.92 -5.84 13.25
C ALA A 163 10.42 -4.48 13.72
N GLY A 164 11.17 -3.41 13.45
CA GLY A 164 10.73 -2.02 13.56
C GLY A 164 10.04 -1.55 12.28
N HIS A 165 9.64 -0.26 12.23
CA HIS A 165 8.87 0.32 11.13
C HIS A 165 9.48 0.11 9.75
N PHE A 166 10.80 0.27 9.63
CA PHE A 166 11.52 0.19 8.35
C PHE A 166 12.05 -1.21 8.02
N PHE A 167 11.76 -2.22 8.84
CA PHE A 167 12.20 -3.61 8.63
C PHE A 167 13.70 -3.75 8.38
N HIS A 168 14.54 -2.94 9.07
CA HIS A 168 15.99 -2.96 8.91
C HIS A 168 16.54 -4.38 9.17
N GLY A 169 17.40 -4.85 8.26
CA GLY A 169 17.96 -6.19 8.32
C GLY A 169 16.99 -7.34 7.97
N GLN A 170 15.68 -7.07 7.82
CA GLN A 170 14.65 -8.09 7.61
C GLN A 170 13.91 -7.98 6.25
N LEU A 171 14.39 -7.15 5.31
CA LEU A 171 13.74 -6.97 4.01
C LEU A 171 13.60 -8.27 3.19
N PRO A 172 14.55 -9.21 3.19
CA PRO A 172 14.34 -10.52 2.56
C PRO A 172 13.17 -11.28 3.18
N PHE A 173 13.09 -11.33 4.52
CA PHE A 173 12.00 -11.99 5.23
C PHE A 173 10.66 -11.29 5.00
N LEU A 174 10.63 -9.95 4.96
CA LEU A 174 9.46 -9.19 4.57
C LEU A 174 8.97 -9.59 3.17
N LYS A 175 9.88 -9.74 2.20
CA LYS A 175 9.53 -10.20 0.85
C LYS A 175 8.86 -11.57 0.88
N ASP A 176 9.39 -12.51 1.65
CA ASP A 176 8.81 -13.85 1.79
C ASP A 176 7.42 -13.81 2.43
N CYS A 177 7.23 -12.96 3.45
CA CYS A 177 5.93 -12.72 4.06
C CYS A 177 4.91 -12.16 3.05
N ILE A 178 5.32 -11.18 2.23
CA ILE A 178 4.47 -10.63 1.15
C ILE A 178 4.08 -11.73 0.17
N LEU A 179 5.03 -12.55 -0.27
CA LEU A 179 4.77 -13.63 -1.21
C LEU A 179 3.75 -14.64 -0.66
N ARG A 180 3.83 -15.01 0.62
CA ARG A 180 2.82 -15.86 1.27
C ARG A 180 1.44 -15.21 1.23
N CYS A 181 1.33 -13.93 1.62
CA CYS A 181 0.07 -13.19 1.58
C CYS A 181 -0.55 -13.05 0.17
N LEU A 182 0.22 -13.24 -0.89
CA LEU A 182 -0.29 -13.20 -2.27
C LEU A 182 -0.91 -14.52 -2.73
N HIS A 183 -0.58 -15.63 -2.07
CA HIS A 183 -1.06 -16.97 -2.41
C HIS A 183 -2.19 -17.48 -1.51
N ASP A 184 -2.40 -16.83 -0.34
CA ASP A 184 -3.55 -17.08 0.55
C ASP A 184 -4.81 -16.39 0.02
#